data_49c385fe1efc7749f84c871a928909e5
#
_entry.id   49c385fe1efc7749f84c871a928909e5
#
_cell.length_a   1.000
_cell.length_b   1.000
_cell.length_c   1.000
_cell.angle_alpha   90.00
_cell.angle_beta   90.00
_cell.angle_gamma   90.00
#
_symmetry.space_group_name_H-M   'P 1'
#
loop_
_entity.id
_entity.type
_entity.pdbx_description
1 polymer ?
#
loop_
_entity_poly.entity_id
_entity_poly.type
_entity_poly.pdbx_seq_one_letter_code
_entity_poly.pdbx_strand_id
1 'polypeptide(L)'
;LKTGRDIVIATLLGAEEFGFATSALIVLGCVMMRKCHLNTCPVGVATQNEELRKRFVGRYEYLVNYFTFLAEETREHLAQLGFRTLEEAVGRADLLVRKHFPDNPKTEKIDLSKIIFYPEEAAKNPLYKVSEQEHKLEHILDRKLISKALPALEMCMPVEFNLKIKNTDRATGTMLSGEIARRYGQTGL
;
A
#
# COMPACT_ATOMS: atom_id res chain seq x y z
N LEU A 1 6.96 3.82 -7.01
CA LEU A 1 8.33 3.31 -6.87
C LEU A 1 8.60 2.27 -7.96
N LYS A 2 9.83 2.17 -8.45
CA LYS A 2 10.22 1.24 -9.53
C LYS A 2 11.59 0.59 -9.28
N THR A 3 12.47 1.23 -8.55
CA THR A 3 13.87 0.82 -8.35
C THR A 3 14.20 0.75 -6.86
N GLY A 4 15.25 0.03 -6.50
CA GLY A 4 15.78 0.00 -5.13
C GLY A 4 16.24 1.38 -4.67
N ARG A 5 16.76 2.20 -5.60
CA ARG A 5 17.10 3.59 -5.30
C ARG A 5 15.88 4.41 -4.87
N ASP A 6 14.72 4.22 -5.52
CA ASP A 6 13.48 4.91 -5.12
C ASP A 6 13.05 4.51 -3.71
N ILE A 7 13.22 3.22 -3.36
CA ILE A 7 12.93 2.70 -2.02
C ILE A 7 13.85 3.38 -1.00
N VAL A 8 15.15 3.39 -1.23
CA VAL A 8 16.11 3.98 -0.29
C VAL A 8 15.86 5.49 -0.12
N ILE A 9 15.56 6.24 -1.18
CA ILE A 9 15.18 7.65 -1.06
C ILE A 9 13.92 7.81 -0.21
N ALA A 10 12.90 6.99 -0.46
CA ALA A 10 11.66 7.05 0.33
C ALA A 10 11.91 6.69 1.80
N THR A 11 12.77 5.70 2.07
CA THR A 11 13.20 5.33 3.44
C THR A 11 13.91 6.49 4.13
N LEU A 12 14.86 7.13 3.46
CA LEU A 12 15.55 8.31 4.01
C LEU A 12 14.60 9.48 4.29
N LEU A 13 13.46 9.54 3.59
CA LEU A 13 12.37 10.49 3.84
C LEU A 13 11.36 10.01 4.90
N GLY A 14 11.56 8.84 5.51
CA GLY A 14 10.76 8.32 6.61
C GLY A 14 9.76 7.22 6.24
N ALA A 15 9.79 6.67 5.03
CA ALA A 15 8.92 5.54 4.68
C ALA A 15 9.46 4.23 5.25
N GLU A 16 8.56 3.42 5.81
CA GLU A 16 8.85 2.08 6.35
C GLU A 16 8.15 0.98 5.53
N GLU A 17 7.09 1.32 4.80
CA GLU A 17 6.34 0.41 3.94
C GLU A 17 6.19 0.99 2.53
N PHE A 18 6.18 0.13 1.52
CA PHE A 18 6.25 0.53 0.13
C PHE A 18 5.18 -0.15 -0.72
N GLY A 19 4.31 0.64 -1.34
CA GLY A 19 3.30 0.16 -2.27
C GLY A 19 3.79 0.14 -3.73
N PHE A 20 3.55 -0.98 -4.41
CA PHE A 20 3.89 -1.15 -5.83
C PHE A 20 2.64 -1.53 -6.62
N ALA A 21 2.28 -0.73 -7.61
CA ALA A 21 1.19 -1.04 -8.53
C ALA A 21 1.67 -1.07 -9.97
N THR A 22 2.12 0.07 -10.49
CA THR A 22 2.47 0.23 -11.91
C THR A 22 3.59 -0.70 -12.36
N SER A 23 4.68 -0.79 -11.60
CA SER A 23 5.82 -1.66 -11.95
C SER A 23 5.43 -3.13 -11.92
N ALA A 24 4.69 -3.57 -10.91
CA ALA A 24 4.17 -4.93 -10.82
C ALA A 24 3.25 -5.27 -12.00
N LEU A 25 2.36 -4.35 -12.38
CA LEU A 25 1.48 -4.54 -13.54
C LEU A 25 2.25 -4.63 -14.86
N ILE A 26 3.30 -3.80 -15.03
CA ILE A 26 4.17 -3.85 -16.24
C ILE A 26 4.87 -5.20 -16.34
N VAL A 27 5.41 -5.70 -15.22
CA VAL A 27 6.04 -7.03 -15.16
C VAL A 27 5.07 -8.15 -15.57
N LEU A 28 3.78 -7.99 -15.28
CA LEU A 28 2.72 -8.90 -15.71
C LEU A 28 2.23 -8.65 -17.16
N GLY A 29 2.84 -7.74 -17.91
CA GLY A 29 2.50 -7.48 -19.30
C GLY A 29 1.53 -6.31 -19.53
N CYS A 30 1.29 -5.45 -18.54
CA CYS A 30 0.48 -4.25 -18.72
C CYS A 30 1.15 -3.27 -19.69
N VAL A 31 0.42 -2.85 -20.71
CA VAL A 31 0.88 -1.88 -21.74
C VAL A 31 0.52 -0.42 -21.40
N MET A 32 0.08 -0.15 -20.19
CA MET A 32 -0.20 1.20 -19.68
C MET A 32 -1.24 2.00 -20.47
N MET A 33 -2.19 1.34 -21.09
CA MET A 33 -3.24 1.98 -21.92
C MET A 33 -4.23 2.84 -21.12
N ARG A 34 -4.27 2.67 -19.80
CA ARG A 34 -5.12 3.44 -18.87
C ARG A 34 -6.63 3.34 -19.13
N LYS A 35 -7.09 2.24 -19.74
CA LYS A 35 -8.51 1.95 -20.02
C LYS A 35 -9.09 0.83 -19.13
N CYS A 36 -8.45 0.54 -17.99
CA CYS A 36 -8.87 -0.52 -17.07
C CYS A 36 -10.32 -0.32 -16.56
N HIS A 37 -10.70 0.93 -16.30
CA HIS A 37 -12.05 1.30 -15.84
C HIS A 37 -13.17 1.03 -16.84
N LEU A 38 -12.83 0.80 -18.13
CA LEU A 38 -13.81 0.49 -19.19
C LEU A 38 -13.98 -1.02 -19.40
N ASN A 39 -13.34 -1.87 -18.63
CA ASN A 39 -13.35 -3.32 -18.80
C ASN A 39 -12.83 -3.79 -20.20
N THR A 40 -11.99 -2.99 -20.85
CA THR A 40 -11.47 -3.19 -22.20
C THR A 40 -9.96 -3.37 -22.26
N CYS A 41 -9.38 -3.96 -21.21
CA CYS A 41 -7.93 -4.17 -21.16
C CYS A 41 -7.48 -5.10 -22.28
N PRO A 42 -6.66 -4.63 -23.25
CA PRO A 42 -6.33 -5.42 -24.45
C PRO A 42 -5.40 -6.61 -24.17
N VAL A 43 -4.66 -6.56 -23.04
CA VAL A 43 -3.75 -7.61 -22.59
C VAL A 43 -4.33 -8.49 -21.48
N GLY A 44 -5.59 -8.28 -21.10
CA GLY A 44 -6.32 -9.16 -20.20
C GLY A 44 -5.96 -9.05 -18.70
N VAL A 45 -5.03 -8.20 -18.29
CA VAL A 45 -4.55 -8.13 -16.90
C VAL A 45 -5.57 -7.48 -15.95
N ALA A 46 -6.42 -6.57 -16.47
CA ALA A 46 -7.40 -5.82 -15.68
C ALA A 46 -8.75 -5.72 -16.41
N THR A 47 -9.40 -6.87 -16.61
CA THR A 47 -10.72 -6.96 -17.24
C THR A 47 -11.47 -8.19 -16.74
N GLN A 48 -12.80 -8.11 -16.72
CA GLN A 48 -13.69 -9.24 -16.47
C GLN A 48 -14.22 -9.88 -17.77
N ASN A 49 -13.93 -9.26 -18.92
CA ASN A 49 -14.31 -9.84 -20.23
C ASN A 49 -13.52 -11.14 -20.47
N GLU A 50 -14.23 -12.26 -20.66
CA GLU A 50 -13.63 -13.59 -20.78
C GLU A 50 -12.68 -13.71 -21.97
N GLU A 51 -13.01 -13.14 -23.13
CA GLU A 51 -12.17 -13.20 -24.33
C GLU A 51 -10.89 -12.38 -24.18
N LEU A 52 -10.97 -11.23 -23.50
CA LEU A 52 -9.79 -10.42 -23.22
C LEU A 52 -8.91 -11.07 -22.14
N ARG A 53 -9.50 -11.71 -21.14
CA ARG A 53 -8.74 -12.43 -20.09
C ARG A 53 -7.88 -13.57 -20.66
N LYS A 54 -8.32 -14.24 -21.71
CA LYS A 54 -7.54 -15.29 -22.38
C LYS A 54 -6.22 -14.78 -22.98
N ARG A 55 -6.08 -13.47 -23.16
CA ARG A 55 -4.85 -12.83 -23.64
C ARG A 55 -3.80 -12.60 -22.56
N PHE A 56 -4.17 -12.80 -21.29
CA PHE A 56 -3.25 -12.59 -20.17
C PHE A 56 -2.18 -13.68 -20.16
N VAL A 57 -0.92 -13.25 -20.28
CA VAL A 57 0.28 -14.12 -20.31
C VAL A 57 1.19 -13.93 -19.11
N GLY A 58 0.78 -13.08 -18.16
CA GLY A 58 1.55 -12.82 -16.94
C GLY A 58 1.66 -14.05 -16.07
N ARG A 59 2.81 -14.20 -15.39
CA ARG A 59 3.08 -15.29 -14.47
C ARG A 59 3.54 -14.72 -13.14
N TYR A 60 3.16 -15.35 -12.04
CA TYR A 60 3.53 -14.88 -10.69
C TYR A 60 5.06 -14.94 -10.47
N GLU A 61 5.76 -15.87 -11.14
CA GLU A 61 7.21 -15.99 -11.04
C GLU A 61 7.94 -14.73 -11.52
N TYR A 62 7.35 -14.01 -12.48
CA TYR A 62 7.92 -12.73 -12.92
C TYR A 62 7.89 -11.69 -11.81
N LEU A 63 6.81 -11.67 -11.01
CA LEU A 63 6.71 -10.78 -9.86
C LEU A 63 7.69 -11.19 -8.75
N VAL A 64 7.79 -12.48 -8.46
CA VAL A 64 8.75 -12.98 -7.46
C VAL A 64 10.17 -12.55 -7.84
N ASN A 65 10.58 -12.79 -9.09
CA ASN A 65 11.90 -12.39 -9.57
C ASN A 65 12.09 -10.87 -9.51
N TYR A 66 11.11 -10.11 -9.96
CA TYR A 66 11.17 -8.64 -9.92
C TYR A 66 11.37 -8.11 -8.49
N PHE A 67 10.59 -8.58 -7.53
CA PHE A 67 10.72 -8.13 -6.14
C PHE A 67 12.00 -8.65 -5.47
N THR A 68 12.50 -9.82 -5.85
CA THR A 68 13.80 -10.31 -5.39
C THR A 68 14.93 -9.39 -5.87
N PHE A 69 14.97 -9.05 -7.16
CA PHE A 69 15.96 -8.13 -7.72
C PHE A 69 15.83 -6.73 -7.12
N LEU A 70 14.60 -6.26 -6.90
CA LEU A 70 14.35 -4.96 -6.28
C LEU A 70 14.87 -4.92 -4.83
N ALA A 71 14.69 -6.00 -4.08
CA ALA A 71 15.22 -6.12 -2.72
C ALA A 71 16.75 -6.15 -2.72
N GLU A 72 17.38 -6.87 -3.66
CA GLU A 72 18.84 -6.89 -3.80
C GLU A 72 19.40 -5.50 -4.16
N GLU A 73 18.80 -4.81 -5.13
CA GLU A 73 19.20 -3.43 -5.47
C GLU A 73 19.08 -2.50 -4.25
N THR A 74 18.00 -2.64 -3.48
CA THR A 74 17.79 -1.88 -2.25
C THR A 74 18.89 -2.18 -1.23
N ARG A 75 19.23 -3.46 -1.03
CA ARG A 75 20.28 -3.92 -0.12
C ARG A 75 21.66 -3.35 -0.53
N GLU A 76 21.98 -3.36 -1.82
CA GLU A 76 23.21 -2.80 -2.35
C GLU A 76 23.34 -1.30 -2.05
N HIS A 77 22.26 -0.55 -2.25
CA HIS A 77 22.25 0.89 -1.94
C HIS A 77 22.38 1.15 -0.44
N LEU A 78 21.71 0.38 0.41
CA LEU A 78 21.87 0.47 1.88
C LEU A 78 23.32 0.18 2.30
N ALA A 79 23.95 -0.86 1.73
CA ALA A 79 25.33 -1.20 2.01
C ALA A 79 26.31 -0.10 1.58
N GLN A 80 26.09 0.54 0.41
CA GLN A 80 26.88 1.68 -0.05
C GLN A 80 26.79 2.88 0.89
N LEU A 81 25.65 3.07 1.55
CA LEU A 81 25.43 4.11 2.56
C LEU A 81 25.91 3.71 3.96
N GLY A 82 26.35 2.45 4.15
CA GLY A 82 26.83 1.93 5.43
C GLY A 82 25.74 1.43 6.38
N PHE A 83 24.49 1.29 5.92
CA PHE A 83 23.38 0.74 6.71
C PHE A 83 23.33 -0.78 6.64
N ARG A 84 23.01 -1.42 7.77
CA ARG A 84 22.80 -2.87 7.88
C ARG A 84 21.34 -3.26 7.75
N THR A 85 20.42 -2.39 8.20
CA THR A 85 18.99 -2.61 8.16
C THR A 85 18.27 -1.43 7.53
N LEU A 86 17.01 -1.63 7.14
CA LEU A 86 16.17 -0.55 6.61
C LEU A 86 15.86 0.47 7.71
N GLU A 87 15.59 0.00 8.94
CA GLU A 87 15.26 0.85 10.09
C GLU A 87 16.37 1.87 10.39
N GLU A 88 17.64 1.50 10.24
CA GLU A 88 18.76 2.42 10.42
C GLU A 88 18.73 3.61 9.44
N ALA A 89 18.13 3.42 8.26
CA ALA A 89 18.03 4.43 7.22
C ALA A 89 16.76 5.27 7.30
N VAL A 90 15.72 4.81 8.05
CA VAL A 90 14.44 5.53 8.13
C VAL A 90 14.64 6.95 8.64
N GLY A 91 14.12 7.93 7.89
CA GLY A 91 14.11 9.33 8.27
C GLY A 91 15.47 10.05 8.21
N ARG A 92 16.54 9.40 7.75
CA ARG A 92 17.88 9.98 7.61
C ARG A 92 17.95 10.94 6.40
N ALA A 93 17.05 11.93 6.38
CA ALA A 93 16.97 12.94 5.33
C ALA A 93 18.25 13.81 5.23
N ASP A 94 19.07 13.85 6.31
CA ASP A 94 20.39 14.48 6.34
C ASP A 94 21.37 13.92 5.30
N LEU A 95 21.15 12.71 4.82
CA LEU A 95 21.97 12.06 3.79
C LEU A 95 21.52 12.37 2.36
N LEU A 96 20.39 13.05 2.20
CA LEU A 96 19.89 13.46 0.89
C LEU A 96 20.50 14.80 0.46
N VAL A 97 21.06 14.81 -0.72
CA VAL A 97 21.62 16.03 -1.33
C VAL A 97 20.89 16.32 -2.64
N ARG A 98 20.44 17.57 -2.78
CA ARG A 98 19.85 18.03 -4.03
C ARG A 98 20.87 17.97 -5.16
N LYS A 99 20.55 17.27 -6.24
CA LYS A 99 21.37 17.30 -7.45
C LYS A 99 21.14 18.60 -8.22
N HIS A 100 22.20 19.26 -8.61
CA HIS A 100 22.14 20.44 -9.49
C HIS A 100 22.03 20.05 -10.97
N PHE A 101 21.21 20.78 -11.70
CA PHE A 101 20.98 20.61 -13.14
C PHE A 101 21.10 21.99 -13.82
N PRO A 102 22.33 22.51 -14.02
CA PRO A 102 22.56 23.87 -14.52
C PRO A 102 21.90 24.14 -15.87
N ASP A 103 21.76 23.10 -16.70
CA ASP A 103 21.13 23.19 -18.02
C ASP A 103 19.59 23.16 -17.99
N ASN A 104 18.99 23.04 -16.80
CA ASN A 104 17.53 23.03 -16.64
C ASN A 104 17.05 24.09 -15.64
N PRO A 105 16.73 25.30 -16.11
CA PRO A 105 16.30 26.41 -15.25
C PRO A 105 15.05 26.13 -14.42
N LYS A 106 14.19 25.18 -14.84
CA LYS A 106 12.99 24.80 -14.06
C LYS A 106 13.36 24.01 -12.82
N THR A 107 14.27 23.05 -12.96
CA THR A 107 14.77 22.26 -11.81
C THR A 107 15.56 23.08 -10.82
N GLU A 108 16.34 24.04 -11.29
CA GLU A 108 17.11 24.93 -10.41
C GLU A 108 16.25 25.80 -9.48
N LYS A 109 15.01 26.10 -9.88
CA LYS A 109 14.06 26.85 -9.06
C LYS A 109 13.35 26.04 -7.99
N ILE A 110 13.50 24.70 -7.98
CA ILE A 110 12.84 23.85 -7.01
C ILE A 110 13.59 23.90 -5.68
N ASP A 111 12.93 24.37 -4.64
CA ASP A 111 13.45 24.32 -3.27
C ASP A 111 13.00 23.03 -2.59
N LEU A 112 13.93 22.17 -2.22
CA LEU A 112 13.71 20.92 -1.51
C LEU A 112 14.04 21.02 -0.02
N SER A 113 14.44 22.18 0.49
CA SER A 113 14.92 22.34 1.87
C SER A 113 13.92 21.88 2.93
N LYS A 114 12.62 22.07 2.67
CA LYS A 114 11.53 21.61 3.56
C LYS A 114 11.27 20.11 3.49
N ILE A 115 11.65 19.45 2.42
CA ILE A 115 11.46 17.99 2.22
C ILE A 115 12.64 17.22 2.81
N ILE A 116 13.86 17.71 2.58
CA ILE A 116 15.10 17.10 3.09
C ILE A 116 15.52 17.68 4.44
N PHE A 117 14.56 18.27 5.17
CA PHE A 117 14.80 18.82 6.50
C PHE A 117 14.98 17.71 7.54
N TYR A 118 16.04 17.80 8.33
CA TYR A 118 16.33 16.91 9.43
C TYR A 118 16.39 17.73 10.74
N PRO A 119 15.40 17.65 11.62
CA PRO A 119 15.38 18.40 12.87
C PRO A 119 16.42 17.86 13.85
N GLU A 120 17.00 18.72 14.68
CA GLU A 120 18.03 18.33 15.67
C GLU A 120 17.50 17.31 16.70
N GLU A 121 16.21 17.40 17.03
CA GLU A 121 15.55 16.47 17.95
C GLU A 121 15.43 15.05 17.38
N ALA A 122 15.45 14.90 16.06
CA ALA A 122 15.40 13.61 15.39
C ALA A 122 16.60 12.72 15.71
N ALA A 123 17.75 13.33 15.96
CA ALA A 123 18.96 12.60 16.36
C ALA A 123 18.85 11.88 17.71
N LYS A 124 17.88 12.26 18.55
CA LYS A 124 17.71 11.74 19.91
C LYS A 124 16.63 10.67 20.05
N ASN A 125 15.86 10.42 18.98
CA ASN A 125 14.71 9.52 19.00
C ASN A 125 14.80 8.52 17.86
N PRO A 126 14.22 7.30 18.00
CA PRO A 126 13.99 6.42 16.87
C PRO A 126 13.15 7.12 15.81
N LEU A 127 13.54 7.03 14.55
CA LEU A 127 12.83 7.61 13.40
C LEU A 127 11.89 6.62 12.70
N TYR A 128 11.88 5.38 13.17
CA TYR A 128 10.99 4.31 12.73
C TYR A 128 9.91 4.04 13.80
N LYS A 129 8.87 3.32 13.42
CA LYS A 129 7.74 2.98 14.30
C LYS A 129 8.21 2.14 15.50
N VAL A 130 8.03 2.66 16.71
CA VAL A 130 8.36 1.99 17.98
C VAL A 130 7.15 1.73 18.87
N SER A 131 5.96 2.13 18.45
CA SER A 131 4.72 1.97 19.23
C SER A 131 3.66 1.24 18.40
N GLU A 132 2.80 0.47 19.09
CA GLU A 132 1.63 -0.13 18.45
C GLU A 132 0.56 0.92 18.19
N GLN A 133 -0.19 0.72 17.10
CA GLN A 133 -1.33 1.56 16.78
C GLN A 133 -2.56 1.10 17.55
N GLU A 134 -3.16 1.99 18.32
CA GLU A 134 -4.43 1.75 18.99
C GLU A 134 -5.59 2.07 18.05
N HIS A 135 -6.28 1.03 17.57
CA HIS A 135 -7.35 1.17 16.56
C HIS A 135 -8.69 1.63 17.13
N LYS A 136 -8.91 1.56 18.45
CA LYS A 136 -10.16 1.97 19.15
C LYS A 136 -11.43 1.40 18.51
N LEU A 137 -11.43 0.08 18.28
CA LEU A 137 -12.51 -0.64 17.57
C LEU A 137 -13.70 -1.01 18.48
N GLU A 138 -13.70 -0.62 19.76
CA GLU A 138 -14.71 -1.01 20.75
C GLU A 138 -16.06 -0.35 20.48
N HIS A 139 -16.04 0.88 19.95
CA HIS A 139 -17.23 1.72 19.81
C HIS A 139 -17.70 1.90 18.36
N ILE A 140 -17.10 1.19 17.42
CA ILE A 140 -17.48 1.29 16.00
C ILE A 140 -18.89 0.70 15.76
N LEU A 141 -19.54 1.18 14.71
CA LEU A 141 -20.92 0.80 14.38
C LEU A 141 -21.06 -0.71 14.12
N ASP A 142 -20.04 -1.36 13.56
CA ASP A 142 -20.02 -2.79 13.27
C ASP A 142 -20.24 -3.68 14.50
N ARG A 143 -19.80 -3.27 15.68
CA ARG A 143 -20.10 -4.00 16.92
C ARG A 143 -21.62 -4.11 17.17
N LYS A 144 -22.35 -3.01 16.91
CA LYS A 144 -23.81 -2.99 17.01
C LYS A 144 -24.46 -3.80 15.88
N LEU A 145 -23.91 -3.73 14.66
CA LEU A 145 -24.39 -4.53 13.53
C LEU A 145 -24.29 -6.02 13.84
N ILE A 146 -23.12 -6.50 14.28
CA ILE A 146 -22.88 -7.91 14.62
C ILE A 146 -23.85 -8.36 15.73
N SER A 147 -23.97 -7.58 16.80
CA SER A 147 -24.89 -7.90 17.90
C SER A 147 -26.35 -8.04 17.45
N LYS A 148 -26.82 -7.12 16.58
CA LYS A 148 -28.19 -7.19 16.04
C LYS A 148 -28.38 -8.32 15.01
N ALA A 149 -27.32 -8.71 14.32
CA ALA A 149 -27.33 -9.78 13.32
C ALA A 149 -27.18 -11.19 13.93
N LEU A 150 -27.01 -11.34 15.25
CA LEU A 150 -26.82 -12.65 15.90
C LEU A 150 -27.88 -13.68 15.51
N PRO A 151 -29.21 -13.37 15.45
CA PRO A 151 -30.19 -14.37 15.04
C PRO A 151 -29.99 -14.88 13.61
N ALA A 152 -29.50 -14.01 12.69
CA ALA A 152 -29.13 -14.46 11.36
C ALA A 152 -27.86 -15.29 11.40
N LEU A 153 -26.84 -14.83 12.13
CA LEU A 153 -25.52 -15.48 12.22
C LEU A 153 -25.52 -16.83 12.92
N GLU A 154 -26.48 -17.11 13.79
CA GLU A 154 -26.54 -18.35 14.61
C GLU A 154 -27.64 -19.28 14.20
N MET A 155 -28.80 -18.74 13.74
CA MET A 155 -29.99 -19.49 13.48
C MET A 155 -30.50 -19.34 12.04
N CYS A 156 -29.77 -18.66 11.16
CA CYS A 156 -30.16 -18.36 9.77
C CYS A 156 -31.56 -17.68 9.68
N MET A 157 -31.92 -16.90 10.69
CA MET A 157 -33.20 -16.17 10.70
C MET A 157 -33.01 -14.81 10.01
N PRO A 158 -33.96 -14.41 9.14
CA PRO A 158 -33.88 -13.08 8.53
C PRO A 158 -34.00 -12.00 9.60
N VAL A 159 -33.12 -10.97 9.52
CA VAL A 159 -33.16 -9.82 10.41
C VAL A 159 -33.19 -8.53 9.59
N GLU A 160 -33.96 -7.57 10.04
CA GLU A 160 -34.06 -6.24 9.46
C GLU A 160 -33.93 -5.19 10.58
N PHE A 161 -33.07 -4.19 10.39
CA PHE A 161 -32.95 -3.10 11.32
C PHE A 161 -32.42 -1.84 10.65
N ASN A 162 -32.76 -0.69 11.21
CA ASN A 162 -32.31 0.62 10.75
C ASN A 162 -31.38 1.26 11.79
N LEU A 163 -30.22 1.76 11.36
CA LEU A 163 -29.28 2.48 12.19
C LEU A 163 -28.91 3.81 11.53
N LYS A 164 -28.69 4.82 12.36
CA LYS A 164 -28.13 6.10 11.90
C LYS A 164 -26.63 5.91 11.66
N ILE A 165 -26.16 6.34 10.51
CA ILE A 165 -24.75 6.36 10.14
C ILE A 165 -24.24 7.80 10.03
N LYS A 166 -22.99 8.01 10.38
CA LYS A 166 -22.29 9.30 10.26
C LYS A 166 -21.08 9.14 9.33
N ASN A 167 -20.51 10.25 8.88
CA ASN A 167 -19.30 10.24 8.05
C ASN A 167 -18.04 9.75 8.81
N THR A 168 -18.11 9.66 10.13
CA THR A 168 -17.07 9.05 10.98
C THR A 168 -17.16 7.52 11.04
N ASP A 169 -18.30 6.93 10.67
CA ASP A 169 -18.51 5.48 10.65
C ASP A 169 -17.91 4.89 9.35
N ARG A 170 -16.59 4.86 9.30
CA ARG A 170 -15.83 4.36 8.15
C ARG A 170 -15.91 2.84 8.06
N ALA A 171 -15.87 2.31 6.84
CA ALA A 171 -15.86 0.88 6.55
C ALA A 171 -16.99 0.09 7.24
N THR A 172 -18.16 0.72 7.49
CA THR A 172 -19.32 0.10 8.11
C THR A 172 -19.75 -1.15 7.35
N GLY A 173 -19.99 -2.25 8.07
CA GLY A 173 -20.34 -3.55 7.53
C GLY A 173 -19.16 -4.48 7.28
N THR A 174 -17.92 -3.96 7.27
CA THR A 174 -16.73 -4.76 6.97
C THR A 174 -16.50 -5.87 8.01
N MET A 175 -16.64 -5.56 9.31
CA MET A 175 -16.48 -6.58 10.35
C MET A 175 -17.64 -7.59 10.33
N LEU A 176 -18.87 -7.16 10.06
CA LEU A 176 -20.00 -8.07 9.90
C LEU A 176 -19.77 -9.00 8.71
N SER A 177 -19.33 -8.48 7.57
CA SER A 177 -18.95 -9.27 6.40
C SER A 177 -17.83 -10.27 6.71
N GLY A 178 -16.81 -9.85 7.45
CA GLY A 178 -15.74 -10.73 7.94
C GLY A 178 -16.25 -11.84 8.85
N GLU A 179 -17.21 -11.54 9.74
CA GLU A 179 -17.82 -12.52 10.63
C GLU A 179 -18.66 -13.56 9.86
N ILE A 180 -19.40 -13.13 8.83
CA ILE A 180 -20.12 -14.03 7.92
C ILE A 180 -19.14 -14.93 7.16
N ALA A 181 -18.11 -14.36 6.56
CA ALA A 181 -17.11 -15.12 5.81
C ALA A 181 -16.35 -16.13 6.71
N ARG A 182 -16.06 -15.78 7.95
CA ARG A 182 -15.43 -16.68 8.93
C ARG A 182 -16.32 -17.88 9.29
N ARG A 183 -17.63 -17.69 9.40
CA ARG A 183 -18.58 -18.74 9.78
C ARG A 183 -19.03 -19.60 8.58
N TYR A 184 -19.26 -19.00 7.44
CA TYR A 184 -19.91 -19.59 6.28
C TYR A 184 -19.04 -19.69 5.03
N GLY A 185 -17.79 -19.22 5.09
CA GLY A 185 -16.87 -19.25 3.95
C GLY A 185 -17.34 -18.37 2.79
N GLN A 186 -17.06 -18.81 1.57
CA GLN A 186 -17.36 -18.05 0.35
C GLN A 186 -18.86 -18.13 -0.08
N THR A 187 -19.58 -19.08 0.44
CA THR A 187 -21.01 -19.27 0.09
C THR A 187 -21.92 -18.24 0.76
N GLY A 188 -21.45 -17.61 1.83
CA GLY A 188 -22.26 -16.66 2.61
C GLY A 188 -23.31 -17.33 3.48
N LEU A 189 -24.18 -16.52 4.06
CA LEU A 189 -25.31 -16.91 4.92
C LEU A 189 -26.56 -17.10 4.07
#